data_6bdabc3e3dbf82581688fc629f8f99ed
#
_entry.id   6bdabc3e3dbf82581688fc629f8f99ed
#
_cell.length_a   1.000
_cell.length_b   1.000
_cell.length_c   1.000
_cell.angle_alpha   90.00
_cell.angle_beta   90.00
_cell.angle_gamma   90.00
#
_symmetry.space_group_name_H-M   'P 1'
#
loop_
_entity.id
_entity.type
_entity.pdbx_description
1 polymer ?
#
loop_
_entity_poly.entity_id
_entity_poly.type
_entity_poly.pdbx_seq_one_letter_code
_entity_poly.pdbx_strand_id
1 'polypeptide(L)'
;MSARFVHALAALALLAGCASLPGKPTHDERYVRPDRVTAFADLYGQNCSGCHGADGRLGPARPINDPVYLAVASDADLIRVTSQGVPGTTMPAFAISAGGTLTDQQIADLVREMRARWAKPQDVAGVTLPPYAAPLGDAQRGAAAYASACASCHGADGAGVAGKARGSIVDGSYLALVSDQGLRTTVIAGRSDLGMPDFRGGAGATPLSAAQVADVVAFLAAKRPEFPGRPYPESK
;
A
#
# COMPACT_ATOMS: atom_id res chain seq x y z
N MET A 1 -0.66 61.84 37.36
CA MET A 1 -0.20 60.59 36.75
C MET A 1 1.26 60.79 36.34
N SER A 2 2.16 60.01 36.88
CA SER A 2 3.59 60.19 36.65
C SER A 2 3.96 59.75 35.24
N ALA A 3 4.88 60.47 34.57
CA ALA A 3 5.36 60.17 33.21
C ALA A 3 5.77 58.69 33.04
N ARG A 4 6.26 58.06 34.10
CA ARG A 4 6.61 56.62 34.13
C ARG A 4 5.42 55.68 33.90
N PHE A 5 4.21 56.03 34.36
CA PHE A 5 2.97 55.26 34.15
C PHE A 5 2.49 55.34 32.71
N VAL A 6 2.65 56.49 32.05
CA VAL A 6 2.27 56.67 30.64
C VAL A 6 3.18 55.89 29.73
N HIS A 7 4.50 55.87 30.02
CA HIS A 7 5.46 55.07 29.23
C HIS A 7 5.25 53.56 29.41
N ALA A 8 4.89 53.08 30.60
CA ALA A 8 4.60 51.66 30.82
C ALA A 8 3.34 51.22 30.10
N LEU A 9 2.28 52.04 30.08
CA LEU A 9 1.04 51.76 29.34
C LEU A 9 1.27 51.79 27.82
N ALA A 10 2.08 52.70 27.31
CA ALA A 10 2.43 52.76 25.89
C ALA A 10 3.27 51.54 25.45
N ALA A 11 4.18 51.08 26.30
CA ALA A 11 4.97 49.87 26.03
C ALA A 11 4.12 48.59 26.03
N LEU A 12 3.15 48.48 26.94
CA LEU A 12 2.18 47.37 26.96
C LEU A 12 1.29 47.37 25.73
N ALA A 13 0.82 48.54 25.27
CA ALA A 13 0.00 48.64 24.05
C ALA A 13 0.76 48.25 22.78
N LEU A 14 2.06 48.55 22.70
CA LEU A 14 2.91 48.17 21.60
C LEU A 14 3.15 46.64 21.55
N LEU A 15 3.24 45.99 22.71
CA LEU A 15 3.39 44.52 22.79
C LEU A 15 2.08 43.77 22.41
N ALA A 16 0.93 44.35 22.70
CA ALA A 16 -0.38 43.78 22.35
C ALA A 16 -0.69 43.91 20.83
N GLY A 17 -0.11 44.92 20.16
CA GLY A 17 -0.35 45.16 18.72
C GLY A 17 0.21 44.08 17.79
N CYS A 18 1.18 43.30 18.24
CA CYS A 18 1.77 42.25 17.41
C CYS A 18 0.82 41.05 17.12
N ALA A 19 -0.26 40.93 17.89
CA ALA A 19 -1.22 39.82 17.71
C ALA A 19 -2.18 40.05 16.53
N SER A 20 -2.40 41.29 16.12
CA SER A 20 -3.39 41.71 15.11
C SER A 20 -2.77 42.30 13.83
N LEU A 21 -1.50 42.03 13.55
CA LEU A 21 -0.84 42.52 12.34
C LEU A 21 -1.46 41.90 11.09
N PRO A 22 -1.78 42.66 10.02
CA PRO A 22 -2.20 42.14 8.73
C PRO A 22 -1.16 41.17 8.16
N GLY A 23 -1.60 40.01 7.66
CA GLY A 23 -0.72 38.98 7.10
C GLY A 23 -0.11 38.02 8.13
N LYS A 24 -0.41 38.16 9.43
CA LYS A 24 -0.04 37.18 10.42
C LYS A 24 -0.86 35.91 10.22
N PRO A 25 -0.26 34.72 10.01
CA PRO A 25 -1.01 33.50 9.85
C PRO A 25 -1.83 33.19 11.12
N THR A 26 -3.04 32.73 10.92
CA THR A 26 -3.89 32.19 12.00
C THR A 26 -3.20 30.97 12.61
N HIS A 27 -3.70 30.51 13.75
CA HIS A 27 -3.14 29.32 14.42
C HIS A 27 -3.10 28.11 13.46
N ASP A 28 -4.13 27.95 12.63
CA ASP A 28 -4.30 26.82 11.71
C ASP A 28 -3.48 26.96 10.43
N GLU A 29 -3.06 28.19 10.08
CA GLU A 29 -2.18 28.47 8.94
C GLU A 29 -0.69 28.47 9.29
N ARG A 30 -0.35 28.25 10.57
CA ARG A 30 1.05 28.21 10.99
C ARG A 30 1.73 26.95 10.48
N TYR A 31 2.98 27.10 10.04
CA TYR A 31 3.80 25.97 9.68
C TYR A 31 3.86 24.94 10.81
N VAL A 32 3.45 23.71 10.48
CA VAL A 32 3.60 22.55 11.33
C VAL A 32 4.82 21.77 10.86
N ARG A 33 5.76 21.50 11.76
CA ARG A 33 6.92 20.70 11.42
C ARG A 33 6.48 19.30 10.99
N PRO A 34 7.12 18.67 9.99
CA PRO A 34 6.72 17.35 9.49
C PRO A 34 6.56 16.29 10.59
N ASP A 35 7.47 16.28 11.57
CA ASP A 35 7.44 15.35 12.72
C ASP A 35 6.26 15.58 13.70
N ARG A 36 5.54 16.68 13.54
CA ARG A 36 4.37 17.05 14.35
C ARG A 36 3.04 16.84 13.64
N VAL A 37 3.05 16.48 12.38
CA VAL A 37 1.83 16.13 11.65
C VAL A 37 1.32 14.78 12.19
N THR A 38 0.08 14.74 12.68
CA THR A 38 -0.54 13.55 13.27
C THR A 38 -1.86 13.18 12.61
N ALA A 39 -2.45 14.10 11.84
CA ALA A 39 -3.72 13.84 11.17
C ALA A 39 -3.54 12.77 10.08
N PHE A 40 -4.35 11.72 10.13
CA PHE A 40 -4.31 10.62 9.15
C PHE A 40 -4.44 11.11 7.71
N ALA A 41 -5.37 12.04 7.46
CA ALA A 41 -5.60 12.58 6.13
C ALA A 41 -4.34 13.23 5.52
N ASP A 42 -3.59 13.97 6.35
CA ASP A 42 -2.37 14.63 5.92
C ASP A 42 -1.24 13.62 5.70
N LEU A 43 -1.01 12.73 6.68
CA LEU A 43 0.03 11.71 6.59
C LEU A 43 -0.21 10.77 5.41
N TYR A 44 -1.43 10.26 5.28
CA TYR A 44 -1.81 9.36 4.20
C TYR A 44 -1.81 10.09 2.85
N GLY A 45 -2.42 11.27 2.80
CA GLY A 45 -2.53 12.08 1.59
C GLY A 45 -1.18 12.44 0.98
N GLN A 46 -0.22 12.83 1.81
CA GLN A 46 1.12 13.25 1.36
C GLN A 46 2.04 12.09 1.00
N ASN A 47 1.89 10.92 1.64
CA ASN A 47 2.88 9.85 1.53
C ASN A 47 2.36 8.58 0.81
N CYS A 48 1.05 8.32 0.81
CA CYS A 48 0.50 7.03 0.40
C CYS A 48 -0.46 7.12 -0.78
N SER A 49 -1.30 8.19 -0.81
CA SER A 49 -2.45 8.30 -1.72
C SER A 49 -2.07 8.30 -3.20
N GLY A 50 -0.88 8.83 -3.55
CA GLY A 50 -0.40 8.85 -4.94
C GLY A 50 -0.26 7.46 -5.56
N CYS A 51 0.10 6.47 -4.77
CA CYS A 51 0.26 5.09 -5.23
C CYS A 51 -0.94 4.22 -4.87
N HIS A 52 -1.53 4.39 -3.69
CA HIS A 52 -2.60 3.52 -3.20
C HIS A 52 -4.02 4.08 -3.42
N GLY A 53 -4.13 5.29 -3.98
CA GLY A 53 -5.41 6.00 -4.18
C GLY A 53 -5.86 6.74 -2.92
N ALA A 54 -6.76 7.71 -3.07
CA ALA A 54 -7.19 8.60 -2.00
C ALA A 54 -7.80 7.84 -0.80
N ASP A 55 -8.55 6.78 -1.09
CA ASP A 55 -9.22 5.94 -0.09
C ASP A 55 -8.55 4.56 0.07
N GLY A 56 -7.27 4.43 -0.28
CA GLY A 56 -6.56 3.16 -0.23
C GLY A 56 -6.93 2.18 -1.34
N ARG A 57 -7.57 2.64 -2.41
CA ARG A 57 -8.08 1.84 -3.54
C ARG A 57 -7.92 2.59 -4.86
N LEU A 58 -7.98 1.85 -5.98
CA LEU A 58 -7.96 2.40 -7.33
C LEU A 58 -6.67 3.15 -7.70
N GLY A 59 -5.62 3.00 -6.93
CA GLY A 59 -4.29 3.47 -7.28
C GLY A 59 -3.52 2.46 -8.14
N PRO A 60 -2.37 2.84 -8.70
CA PRO A 60 -1.50 1.93 -9.45
C PRO A 60 -0.95 0.78 -8.59
N ALA A 61 -0.73 1.02 -7.29
CA ALA A 61 -0.34 0.00 -6.34
C ALA A 61 -1.56 -0.83 -5.89
N ARG A 62 -1.28 -1.90 -5.13
CA ARG A 62 -2.34 -2.73 -4.55
C ARG A 62 -3.22 -1.92 -3.60
N PRO A 63 -4.52 -2.26 -3.49
CA PRO A 63 -5.36 -1.66 -2.47
C PRO A 63 -4.88 -2.06 -1.09
N ILE A 64 -4.82 -1.08 -0.19
CA ILE A 64 -4.56 -1.28 1.24
C ILE A 64 -5.84 -1.11 2.06
N ASN A 65 -6.90 -0.58 1.46
CA ASN A 65 -8.27 -0.62 1.94
C ASN A 65 -8.96 -1.88 1.37
N ASP A 66 -8.54 -3.03 1.86
CA ASP A 66 -9.12 -4.32 1.50
C ASP A 66 -9.26 -5.19 2.76
N PRO A 67 -10.46 -5.74 3.05
CA PRO A 67 -10.70 -6.50 4.27
C PRO A 67 -9.85 -7.76 4.39
N VAL A 68 -9.62 -8.48 3.29
CA VAL A 68 -8.82 -9.70 3.29
C VAL A 68 -7.35 -9.37 3.50
N TYR A 69 -6.83 -8.35 2.80
CA TYR A 69 -5.46 -7.89 3.01
C TYR A 69 -5.21 -7.48 4.46
N LEU A 70 -6.10 -6.64 5.01
CA LEU A 70 -5.98 -6.19 6.39
C LEU A 70 -6.19 -7.33 7.42
N ALA A 71 -6.88 -8.39 7.06
CA ALA A 71 -7.02 -9.54 7.95
C ALA A 71 -5.79 -10.46 7.94
N VAL A 72 -5.08 -10.59 6.82
CA VAL A 72 -3.90 -11.47 6.74
C VAL A 72 -2.60 -10.77 7.15
N ALA A 73 -2.44 -9.47 6.87
CA ALA A 73 -1.27 -8.70 7.27
C ALA A 73 -1.40 -8.26 8.72
N SER A 74 -0.45 -8.59 9.58
CA SER A 74 -0.41 -8.09 10.96
C SER A 74 -0.01 -6.60 10.99
N ASP A 75 -0.24 -5.94 12.14
CA ASP A 75 0.25 -4.56 12.33
C ASP A 75 1.78 -4.48 12.21
N ALA A 76 2.47 -5.50 12.73
CA ALA A 76 3.93 -5.60 12.59
C ALA A 76 4.37 -5.69 11.12
N ASP A 77 3.63 -6.43 10.27
CA ASP A 77 3.91 -6.51 8.83
C ASP A 77 3.68 -5.17 8.15
N LEU A 78 2.57 -4.50 8.45
CA LEU A 78 2.24 -3.19 7.90
C LEU A 78 3.27 -2.13 8.32
N ILE A 79 3.63 -2.09 9.61
CA ILE A 79 4.67 -1.19 10.12
C ILE A 79 6.01 -1.48 9.43
N ARG A 80 6.43 -2.74 9.35
CA ARG A 80 7.68 -3.14 8.70
C ARG A 80 7.73 -2.73 7.24
N VAL A 81 6.68 -3.04 6.47
CA VAL A 81 6.61 -2.69 5.03
C VAL A 81 6.60 -1.17 4.84
N THR A 82 5.89 -0.42 5.66
CA THR A 82 5.88 1.03 5.58
C THR A 82 7.22 1.62 5.98
N SER A 83 7.84 1.13 7.05
CA SER A 83 9.12 1.63 7.54
C SER A 83 10.27 1.37 6.56
N GLN A 84 10.38 0.13 6.07
CA GLN A 84 11.54 -0.34 5.31
C GLN A 84 11.32 -0.31 3.79
N GLY A 85 10.08 -0.10 3.34
CA GLY A 85 9.72 -0.30 1.95
C GLY A 85 9.78 -1.77 1.53
N VAL A 86 9.73 -2.01 0.23
CA VAL A 86 9.88 -3.35 -0.36
C VAL A 86 11.01 -3.31 -1.38
N PRO A 87 12.18 -3.88 -1.07
CA PRO A 87 13.35 -3.85 -1.96
C PRO A 87 13.02 -4.38 -3.36
N GLY A 88 13.55 -3.74 -4.38
CA GLY A 88 13.32 -4.11 -5.78
C GLY A 88 11.93 -3.75 -6.33
N THR A 89 11.13 -2.98 -5.58
CA THR A 89 9.82 -2.52 -6.02
C THR A 89 9.71 -0.98 -5.94
N THR A 90 8.56 -0.44 -6.34
CA THR A 90 8.28 1.00 -6.26
C THR A 90 7.81 1.46 -4.86
N MET A 91 7.69 0.57 -3.87
CA MET A 91 7.34 0.93 -2.51
C MET A 91 8.59 1.39 -1.73
N PRO A 92 8.78 2.71 -1.52
CA PRO A 92 9.97 3.21 -0.83
C PRO A 92 9.88 2.99 0.69
N ALA A 93 11.02 3.13 1.37
CA ALA A 93 11.06 3.23 2.82
C ALA A 93 10.55 4.61 3.29
N PHE A 94 9.68 4.64 4.29
CA PHE A 94 9.16 5.88 4.86
C PHE A 94 9.76 6.23 6.22
N ALA A 95 10.35 5.28 6.96
CA ALA A 95 10.95 5.60 8.25
C ALA A 95 12.22 6.47 8.09
N ILE A 96 12.39 7.45 8.97
CA ILE A 96 13.60 8.28 9.03
C ILE A 96 14.86 7.40 9.16
N SER A 97 14.79 6.35 9.94
CA SER A 97 15.89 5.39 10.12
C SER A 97 16.27 4.63 8.85
N ALA A 98 15.40 4.59 7.86
CA ALA A 98 15.61 3.94 6.57
C ALA A 98 15.73 4.96 5.41
N GLY A 99 15.95 6.24 5.70
CA GLY A 99 16.09 7.31 4.72
C GLY A 99 14.79 7.96 4.27
N GLY A 100 13.66 7.63 4.90
CA GLY A 100 12.36 8.25 4.66
C GLY A 100 12.14 9.53 5.47
N THR A 101 10.89 9.93 5.59
CA THR A 101 10.48 11.22 6.20
C THR A 101 9.57 11.08 7.42
N LEU A 102 9.08 9.87 7.70
CA LEU A 102 8.14 9.63 8.79
C LEU A 102 8.85 9.12 10.04
N THR A 103 8.41 9.60 11.19
CA THR A 103 8.80 9.02 12.48
C THR A 103 8.14 7.67 12.69
N ASP A 104 8.72 6.82 13.54
CA ASP A 104 8.12 5.52 13.89
C ASP A 104 6.73 5.69 14.50
N GLN A 105 6.50 6.77 15.26
CA GLN A 105 5.17 7.07 15.81
C GLN A 105 4.17 7.40 14.70
N GLN A 106 4.53 8.18 13.70
CA GLN A 106 3.65 8.49 12.57
C GLN A 106 3.30 7.24 11.77
N ILE A 107 4.24 6.32 11.59
CA ILE A 107 3.99 5.04 10.93
C ILE A 107 3.03 4.17 11.74
N ALA A 108 3.23 4.08 13.05
CA ALA A 108 2.33 3.35 13.94
C ALA A 108 0.92 3.95 13.94
N ASP A 109 0.82 5.27 13.95
CA ASP A 109 -0.46 6.00 13.87
C ASP A 109 -1.17 5.76 12.53
N LEU A 110 -0.45 5.80 11.40
CA LEU A 110 -0.99 5.45 10.09
C LEU A 110 -1.58 4.04 10.07
N VAL A 111 -0.85 3.05 10.57
CA VAL A 111 -1.32 1.66 10.60
C VAL A 111 -2.55 1.50 11.48
N ARG A 112 -2.55 2.10 12.68
CA ARG A 112 -3.70 2.09 13.58
C ARG A 112 -4.94 2.71 12.93
N GLU A 113 -4.79 3.88 12.30
CA GLU A 113 -5.88 4.58 11.64
C GLU A 113 -6.40 3.84 10.39
N MET A 114 -5.51 3.22 9.61
CA MET A 114 -5.90 2.34 8.50
C MET A 114 -6.77 1.19 8.99
N ARG A 115 -6.39 0.52 10.09
CA ARG A 115 -7.20 -0.53 10.72
C ARG A 115 -8.57 -0.02 11.15
N ALA A 116 -8.59 1.08 11.90
CA ALA A 116 -9.83 1.65 12.43
C ALA A 116 -10.81 2.02 11.32
N ARG A 117 -10.31 2.49 10.17
CA ARG A 117 -11.13 2.97 9.05
C ARG A 117 -11.54 1.87 8.10
N TRP A 118 -10.65 0.91 7.82
CA TRP A 118 -10.78 0.02 6.66
C TRP A 118 -10.88 -1.46 7.00
N ALA A 119 -10.49 -1.89 8.19
CA ALA A 119 -10.64 -3.28 8.57
C ALA A 119 -12.12 -3.64 8.75
N LYS A 120 -12.51 -4.77 8.19
CA LYS A 120 -13.87 -5.33 8.27
C LYS A 120 -13.77 -6.80 8.66
N PRO A 121 -13.50 -7.11 9.93
CA PRO A 121 -13.31 -8.48 10.39
C PRO A 121 -14.53 -9.37 10.12
N GLN A 122 -15.74 -8.79 10.06
CA GLN A 122 -16.94 -9.53 9.71
C GLN A 122 -16.91 -10.10 8.28
N ASP A 123 -16.20 -9.48 7.33
CA ASP A 123 -16.14 -9.92 5.93
C ASP A 123 -15.30 -11.20 5.76
N VAL A 124 -14.52 -11.55 6.78
CA VAL A 124 -13.66 -12.74 6.82
C VAL A 124 -13.96 -13.65 8.02
N ALA A 125 -15.06 -13.40 8.75
CA ALA A 125 -15.44 -14.20 9.89
C ALA A 125 -15.69 -15.66 9.48
N GLY A 126 -15.10 -16.61 10.23
CA GLY A 126 -15.23 -18.04 9.93
C GLY A 126 -14.40 -18.54 8.74
N VAL A 127 -13.62 -17.67 8.08
CA VAL A 127 -12.77 -18.04 6.96
C VAL A 127 -11.38 -18.40 7.45
N THR A 128 -10.86 -19.57 7.05
CA THR A 128 -9.44 -19.91 7.26
C THR A 128 -8.59 -19.17 6.24
N LEU A 129 -7.91 -18.12 6.68
CA LEU A 129 -7.07 -17.29 5.82
C LEU A 129 -5.71 -17.95 5.58
N PRO A 130 -5.16 -17.91 4.34
CA PRO A 130 -3.77 -18.25 4.10
C PRO A 130 -2.83 -17.32 4.89
N PRO A 131 -1.68 -17.81 5.39
CA PRO A 131 -0.75 -16.97 6.13
C PRO A 131 -0.21 -15.83 5.25
N TYR A 132 0.04 -14.67 5.85
CA TYR A 132 0.60 -13.50 5.15
C TYR A 132 1.89 -13.84 4.41
N ALA A 133 2.85 -14.42 5.09
CA ALA A 133 4.12 -14.87 4.53
C ALA A 133 4.20 -16.40 4.49
N ALA A 134 4.80 -16.92 3.44
CA ALA A 134 5.16 -18.34 3.32
C ALA A 134 6.29 -18.48 2.30
N PRO A 135 7.08 -19.56 2.37
CA PRO A 135 8.01 -19.93 1.31
C PRO A 135 7.28 -20.10 -0.03
N LEU A 136 8.03 -19.97 -1.13
CA LEU A 136 7.54 -20.36 -2.44
C LEU A 136 7.18 -21.85 -2.47
N GLY A 137 6.10 -22.17 -3.17
CA GLY A 137 5.68 -23.53 -3.42
C GLY A 137 6.38 -24.14 -4.65
N ASP A 138 5.69 -25.06 -5.29
CA ASP A 138 6.16 -25.75 -6.49
C ASP A 138 5.52 -25.15 -7.74
N ALA A 139 6.34 -24.70 -8.69
CA ALA A 139 5.86 -24.03 -9.90
C ALA A 139 5.08 -24.97 -10.84
N GLN A 140 5.38 -26.27 -10.85
CA GLN A 140 4.68 -27.24 -11.69
C GLN A 140 3.27 -27.50 -11.16
N ARG A 141 3.10 -27.69 -9.85
CA ARG A 141 1.77 -27.75 -9.23
C ARG A 141 1.02 -26.42 -9.38
N GLY A 142 1.77 -25.31 -9.30
CA GLY A 142 1.24 -23.96 -9.51
C GLY A 142 0.63 -23.76 -10.88
N ALA A 143 1.18 -24.37 -11.94
CA ALA A 143 0.59 -24.33 -13.27
C ALA A 143 -0.81 -24.94 -13.30
N ALA A 144 -1.04 -26.06 -12.62
CA ALA A 144 -2.36 -26.70 -12.55
C ALA A 144 -3.37 -25.86 -11.72
N ALA A 145 -2.93 -25.33 -10.58
CA ALA A 145 -3.76 -24.44 -9.77
C ALA A 145 -4.10 -23.13 -10.51
N TYR A 146 -3.13 -22.57 -11.24
CA TYR A 146 -3.34 -21.40 -12.09
C TYR A 146 -4.36 -21.68 -13.21
N ALA A 147 -4.23 -22.80 -13.90
CA ALA A 147 -5.14 -23.17 -14.98
C ALA A 147 -6.60 -23.25 -14.51
N SER A 148 -6.82 -23.78 -13.31
CA SER A 148 -8.16 -23.92 -12.76
C SER A 148 -8.76 -22.63 -12.20
N ALA A 149 -7.95 -21.77 -11.55
CA ALA A 149 -8.45 -20.63 -10.80
C ALA A 149 -8.24 -19.27 -11.49
N CYS A 150 -7.25 -19.14 -12.40
CA CYS A 150 -6.78 -17.85 -12.90
C CYS A 150 -6.93 -17.70 -14.42
N ALA A 151 -6.75 -18.80 -15.17
CA ALA A 151 -6.62 -18.78 -16.63
C ALA A 151 -7.84 -18.23 -17.36
N SER A 152 -9.05 -18.42 -16.83
CA SER A 152 -10.29 -17.89 -17.43
C SER A 152 -10.30 -16.36 -17.58
N CYS A 153 -9.57 -15.66 -16.71
CA CYS A 153 -9.46 -14.21 -16.71
C CYS A 153 -8.12 -13.71 -17.25
N HIS A 154 -7.03 -14.43 -16.95
CA HIS A 154 -5.66 -13.99 -17.23
C HIS A 154 -5.01 -14.70 -18.43
N GLY A 155 -5.73 -15.59 -19.11
CA GLY A 155 -5.19 -16.40 -20.19
C GLY A 155 -4.43 -17.62 -19.67
N ALA A 156 -4.24 -18.62 -20.53
CA ALA A 156 -3.64 -19.90 -20.14
C ALA A 156 -2.19 -19.77 -19.61
N ASP A 157 -1.48 -18.76 -20.06
CA ASP A 157 -0.08 -18.48 -19.74
C ASP A 157 0.12 -17.22 -18.88
N GLY A 158 -0.94 -16.43 -18.62
CA GLY A 158 -0.90 -15.17 -17.89
C GLY A 158 -0.69 -13.95 -18.76
N ALA A 159 -0.60 -14.11 -20.08
CA ALA A 159 -0.39 -13.00 -21.02
C ALA A 159 -1.65 -12.16 -21.26
N GLY A 160 -2.78 -12.54 -20.66
CA GLY A 160 -4.08 -11.90 -20.86
C GLY A 160 -4.96 -12.66 -21.83
N VAL A 161 -6.17 -12.16 -22.02
CA VAL A 161 -7.16 -12.72 -22.97
C VAL A 161 -7.49 -11.66 -24.00
N ALA A 162 -7.35 -11.98 -25.28
CA ALA A 162 -7.64 -11.06 -26.36
C ALA A 162 -9.07 -10.50 -26.26
N GLY A 163 -9.22 -9.19 -26.43
CA GLY A 163 -10.50 -8.47 -26.33
C GLY A 163 -11.01 -8.25 -24.91
N LYS A 164 -10.29 -8.65 -23.87
CA LYS A 164 -10.60 -8.32 -22.47
C LYS A 164 -9.63 -7.26 -21.95
N ALA A 165 -10.14 -6.29 -21.18
CA ALA A 165 -9.35 -5.17 -20.61
C ALA A 165 -8.43 -5.60 -19.46
N ARG A 166 -7.98 -6.85 -19.42
CA ARG A 166 -7.08 -7.40 -18.39
C ARG A 166 -5.74 -7.66 -19.03
N GLY A 167 -4.75 -6.85 -18.64
CA GLY A 167 -3.39 -6.96 -19.15
C GLY A 167 -2.67 -8.22 -18.70
N SER A 168 -1.47 -8.43 -19.25
CA SER A 168 -0.57 -9.49 -18.87
C SER A 168 -0.15 -9.36 -17.41
N ILE A 169 -0.26 -10.44 -16.65
CA ILE A 169 0.29 -10.57 -15.29
C ILE A 169 1.66 -11.24 -15.28
N VAL A 170 2.18 -11.55 -16.45
CA VAL A 170 3.53 -12.11 -16.68
C VAL A 170 4.38 -11.18 -17.54
N ASP A 171 3.95 -9.93 -17.72
CA ASP A 171 4.78 -8.91 -18.34
C ASP A 171 6.09 -8.73 -17.56
N GLY A 172 7.21 -8.66 -18.28
CA GLY A 172 8.53 -8.58 -17.68
C GLY A 172 8.71 -7.36 -16.80
N SER A 173 8.14 -6.20 -17.18
CA SER A 173 8.23 -4.98 -16.40
C SER A 173 7.37 -5.08 -15.12
N TYR A 174 6.19 -5.68 -15.21
CA TYR A 174 5.36 -5.94 -14.05
C TYR A 174 6.05 -6.88 -13.06
N LEU A 175 6.55 -8.02 -13.54
CA LEU A 175 7.21 -9.00 -12.68
C LEU A 175 8.53 -8.49 -12.08
N ALA A 176 9.20 -7.54 -12.76
CA ALA A 176 10.38 -6.87 -12.22
C ALA A 176 10.06 -5.96 -11.02
N LEU A 177 8.87 -5.39 -10.96
CA LEU A 177 8.44 -4.40 -9.96
C LEU A 177 7.60 -4.99 -8.83
N VAL A 178 7.25 -6.28 -8.88
CA VAL A 178 6.47 -6.96 -7.85
C VAL A 178 7.29 -8.05 -7.17
N SER A 179 7.34 -8.03 -5.84
CA SER A 179 7.98 -9.09 -5.04
C SER A 179 7.11 -10.35 -4.97
N ASP A 180 7.70 -11.48 -4.56
CA ASP A 180 6.94 -12.71 -4.29
C ASP A 180 5.87 -12.48 -3.22
N GLN A 181 6.19 -11.71 -2.19
CA GLN A 181 5.22 -11.28 -1.18
C GLN A 181 4.11 -10.43 -1.80
N GLY A 182 4.43 -9.57 -2.77
CA GLY A 182 3.45 -8.78 -3.52
C GLY A 182 2.53 -9.67 -4.35
N LEU A 183 3.06 -10.64 -5.08
CA LEU A 183 2.28 -11.64 -5.81
C LEU A 183 1.39 -12.43 -4.85
N ARG A 184 1.96 -12.93 -3.74
CA ARG A 184 1.23 -13.71 -2.74
C ARG A 184 0.04 -12.95 -2.17
N THR A 185 0.26 -11.73 -1.73
CA THR A 185 -0.84 -10.94 -1.16
C THR A 185 -1.87 -10.53 -2.21
N THR A 186 -1.48 -10.42 -3.48
CA THR A 186 -2.42 -10.18 -4.59
C THR A 186 -3.27 -11.43 -4.87
N VAL A 187 -2.69 -12.63 -4.83
CA VAL A 187 -3.45 -13.88 -4.96
C VAL A 187 -4.41 -14.06 -3.78
N ILE A 188 -3.98 -13.75 -2.55
CA ILE A 188 -4.81 -13.90 -1.35
C ILE A 188 -5.96 -12.88 -1.34
N ALA A 189 -5.68 -11.61 -1.49
CA ALA A 189 -6.66 -10.52 -1.32
C ALA A 189 -7.41 -10.16 -2.62
N GLY A 190 -6.88 -10.55 -3.78
CA GLY A 190 -7.39 -10.10 -5.05
C GLY A 190 -7.10 -8.62 -5.33
N ARG A 191 -7.83 -8.11 -6.29
CA ARG A 191 -7.97 -6.69 -6.65
C ARG A 191 -9.47 -6.40 -6.79
N SER A 192 -10.17 -6.44 -5.66
CA SER A 192 -11.62 -6.25 -5.61
C SER A 192 -12.06 -4.93 -6.24
N ASP A 193 -11.19 -3.91 -6.15
CA ASP A 193 -11.34 -2.61 -6.81
C ASP A 193 -11.32 -2.68 -8.34
N LEU A 194 -10.71 -3.71 -8.93
CA LEU A 194 -10.65 -3.98 -10.37
C LEU A 194 -11.42 -5.23 -10.79
N GLY A 195 -12.22 -5.81 -9.90
CA GLY A 195 -13.04 -6.99 -10.17
C GLY A 195 -12.28 -8.32 -10.16
N MET A 196 -11.05 -8.37 -9.62
CA MET A 196 -10.35 -9.63 -9.34
C MET A 196 -10.76 -10.13 -7.95
N PRO A 197 -11.35 -11.33 -7.84
CA PRO A 197 -11.74 -11.88 -6.54
C PRO A 197 -10.51 -12.24 -5.68
N ASP A 198 -10.71 -12.40 -4.39
CA ASP A 198 -9.74 -12.94 -3.47
C ASP A 198 -9.55 -14.47 -3.65
N PHE A 199 -8.70 -15.09 -2.82
CA PHE A 199 -8.38 -16.53 -2.89
C PHE A 199 -9.60 -17.46 -2.78
N ARG A 200 -10.74 -16.97 -2.30
CA ARG A 200 -12.00 -17.72 -2.25
C ARG A 200 -12.63 -17.88 -3.63
N GLY A 201 -12.21 -17.05 -4.59
CA GLY A 201 -12.75 -17.05 -5.94
C GLY A 201 -14.12 -16.38 -6.06
N GLY A 202 -14.75 -16.52 -7.23
CA GLY A 202 -16.11 -16.05 -7.45
C GLY A 202 -17.17 -17.02 -6.89
N ALA A 203 -18.43 -16.67 -7.04
CA ALA A 203 -19.55 -17.51 -6.59
C ALA A 203 -19.45 -18.94 -7.17
N GLY A 204 -19.48 -19.94 -6.31
CA GLY A 204 -19.36 -21.36 -6.68
C GLY A 204 -17.92 -21.86 -6.94
N ALA A 205 -16.90 -21.02 -6.78
CA ALA A 205 -15.51 -21.45 -6.89
C ALA A 205 -15.05 -22.19 -5.62
N THR A 206 -14.06 -23.07 -5.79
CA THR A 206 -13.39 -23.69 -4.64
C THR A 206 -12.25 -22.77 -4.19
N PRO A 207 -12.22 -22.37 -2.91
CA PRO A 207 -11.13 -21.54 -2.38
C PRO A 207 -9.77 -22.21 -2.57
N LEU A 208 -8.74 -21.40 -2.90
CA LEU A 208 -7.36 -21.87 -2.94
C LEU A 208 -6.87 -22.17 -1.52
N SER A 209 -6.28 -23.35 -1.33
CA SER A 209 -5.55 -23.66 -0.10
C SER A 209 -4.28 -22.81 0.03
N ALA A 210 -3.73 -22.72 1.24
CA ALA A 210 -2.47 -22.02 1.48
C ALA A 210 -1.30 -22.57 0.64
N ALA A 211 -1.30 -23.88 0.38
CA ALA A 211 -0.31 -24.54 -0.49
C ALA A 211 -0.51 -24.13 -1.95
N GLN A 212 -1.74 -24.14 -2.45
CA GLN A 212 -2.02 -23.72 -3.83
C GLN A 212 -1.70 -22.23 -4.04
N VAL A 213 -1.93 -21.37 -3.07
CA VAL A 213 -1.46 -19.97 -3.12
C VAL A 213 0.05 -19.91 -3.28
N ALA A 214 0.82 -20.68 -2.49
CA ALA A 214 2.27 -20.70 -2.58
C ALA A 214 2.76 -21.26 -3.95
N ASP A 215 2.10 -22.31 -4.46
CA ASP A 215 2.41 -22.94 -5.74
C ASP A 215 2.10 -21.97 -6.91
N VAL A 216 0.97 -21.26 -6.92
CA VAL A 216 0.63 -20.24 -7.93
C VAL A 216 1.65 -19.10 -7.92
N VAL A 217 2.08 -18.65 -6.75
CA VAL A 217 3.12 -17.62 -6.64
C VAL A 217 4.43 -18.11 -7.23
N ALA A 218 4.84 -19.35 -6.96
CA ALA A 218 6.04 -19.96 -7.56
C ALA A 218 5.94 -20.04 -9.09
N PHE A 219 4.79 -20.42 -9.62
CA PHE A 219 4.53 -20.46 -11.07
C PHE A 219 4.67 -19.08 -11.72
N LEU A 220 4.13 -18.02 -11.11
CA LEU A 220 4.26 -16.67 -11.63
C LEU A 220 5.68 -16.13 -11.47
N ALA A 221 6.30 -16.35 -10.31
CA ALA A 221 7.67 -15.92 -10.04
C ALA A 221 8.69 -16.56 -11.01
N ALA A 222 8.49 -17.81 -11.39
CA ALA A 222 9.33 -18.50 -12.38
C ALA A 222 9.31 -17.87 -13.79
N LYS A 223 8.35 -16.98 -14.05
CA LYS A 223 8.25 -16.25 -15.33
C LYS A 223 8.99 -14.91 -15.32
N ARG A 224 9.65 -14.54 -14.21
CA ARG A 224 10.47 -13.32 -14.18
C ARG A 224 11.63 -13.45 -15.16
N PRO A 225 11.86 -12.44 -16.00
CA PRO A 225 13.04 -12.41 -16.85
C PRO A 225 14.30 -12.28 -15.98
N GLU A 226 15.35 -12.98 -16.37
CA GLU A 226 16.66 -12.92 -15.69
C GLU A 226 17.21 -11.47 -15.66
N PHE A 227 16.97 -10.73 -16.73
CA PHE A 227 17.38 -9.34 -16.89
C PHE A 227 16.15 -8.44 -17.19
N PRO A 228 15.37 -8.06 -16.17
CA PRO A 228 14.26 -7.13 -16.36
C PRO A 228 14.82 -5.75 -16.72
N GLY A 229 14.76 -5.34 -17.93
CA GLY A 229 15.31 -4.06 -18.41
C GLY A 229 16.10 -4.18 -19.72
N ARG A 230 16.15 -5.35 -20.32
CA ARG A 230 16.54 -5.52 -21.73
C ARG A 230 15.31 -5.71 -22.62
N PRO A 231 14.56 -4.66 -22.94
CA PRO A 231 13.34 -4.79 -23.75
C PRO A 231 13.65 -4.65 -25.25
N TYR A 232 14.89 -4.28 -25.63
CA TYR A 232 15.20 -4.01 -27.02
C TYR A 232 15.78 -5.29 -27.67
N PRO A 233 15.13 -5.83 -28.70
CA PRO A 233 15.77 -6.80 -29.56
C PRO A 233 17.05 -6.15 -30.08
N GLU A 234 18.18 -6.88 -29.98
CA GLU A 234 19.42 -6.44 -30.62
C GLU A 234 19.09 -6.13 -32.08
N SER A 235 19.35 -4.89 -32.50
CA SER A 235 19.22 -4.50 -33.90
C SER A 235 20.11 -5.43 -34.70
N LYS A 236 19.49 -6.25 -35.54
CA LYS A 236 20.21 -7.07 -36.50
C LYS A 236 20.88 -6.18 -37.55
#